data_875efbb98619cae2f0a4f5b65ded07eb
#
_entry.id   875efbb98619cae2f0a4f5b65ded07eb
#
_cell.length_a   1.000
_cell.length_b   1.000
_cell.length_c   1.000
_cell.angle_alpha   90.00
_cell.angle_beta   90.00
_cell.angle_gamma   90.00
#
_symmetry.space_group_name_H-M   'P 1'
#
loop_
_entity.id
_entity.type
_entity.pdbx_description
1 polymer ?
#
loop_
_entity_poly.entity_id
_entity_poly.type
_entity_poly.pdbx_seq_one_letter_code
_entity_poly.pdbx_strand_id
1 'polypeptide(L)'
;MALLEEENFDPRTVNRTMRFAIADDLEVALLPRLLRALQEKAPGVRLVMRDADYHAIDRILQLGDAEVVLAALMPELQLREPSHILYEESFVALFDRKQIAPSAPMRLDEYLATPQLLISPRGEITGMLEPQLQELGRTRNVIATLARFSTLPLVLKETPILCNVPSTTAHFLANHFDLAISALPFDSPRFNIGIAWQHVLNQDPFTRWFTSLVSELMMLLRHESQGRKASAQAR
;
A
#
# COMPACT_ATOMS: atom_id res chain seq x y z
N MET A 1 -28.68 -30.37 17.97
CA MET A 1 -27.28 -30.34 17.49
C MET A 1 -27.34 -30.33 15.97
N ALA A 2 -27.56 -29.18 15.41
CA ALA A 2 -27.60 -28.99 13.94
C ALA A 2 -26.15 -28.68 13.50
N LEU A 3 -25.55 -29.65 12.83
CA LEU A 3 -24.36 -29.40 12.00
C LEU A 3 -24.79 -28.40 10.93
N LEU A 4 -24.35 -27.16 11.05
CA LEU A 4 -24.41 -26.18 9.97
C LEU A 4 -23.56 -26.78 8.85
N GLU A 5 -24.21 -27.27 7.82
CA GLU A 5 -23.61 -27.52 6.53
C GLU A 5 -22.92 -26.22 6.13
N GLU A 6 -21.60 -26.23 5.94
CA GLU A 6 -20.90 -25.18 5.22
C GLU A 6 -21.55 -25.16 3.82
N GLU A 7 -22.44 -24.19 3.59
CA GLU A 7 -22.97 -23.95 2.26
C GLU A 7 -21.78 -23.87 1.30
N ASN A 8 -21.82 -24.70 0.28
CA ASN A 8 -20.76 -24.86 -0.72
C ASN A 8 -20.70 -23.56 -1.53
N PHE A 9 -20.02 -22.53 -0.99
CA PHE A 9 -19.92 -21.22 -1.61
C PHE A 9 -19.08 -21.32 -2.90
N ASP A 10 -19.72 -21.05 -4.05
CA ASP A 10 -19.06 -20.96 -5.35
C ASP A 10 -19.01 -19.48 -5.81
N PRO A 11 -17.83 -18.84 -5.80
CA PRO A 11 -17.71 -17.45 -6.21
C PRO A 11 -18.12 -17.20 -7.66
N ARG A 12 -18.10 -18.22 -8.54
CA ARG A 12 -18.50 -18.10 -9.95
C ARG A 12 -19.99 -17.81 -10.12
N THR A 13 -20.82 -18.16 -9.14
CA THR A 13 -22.26 -17.95 -9.17
C THR A 13 -22.69 -16.61 -8.59
N VAL A 14 -21.76 -15.88 -7.97
CA VAL A 14 -22.05 -14.61 -7.31
C VAL A 14 -22.27 -13.50 -8.33
N ASN A 15 -23.38 -12.76 -8.16
CA ASN A 15 -23.67 -11.56 -8.94
C ASN A 15 -23.97 -10.41 -7.97
N ARG A 16 -22.95 -9.64 -7.62
CA ARG A 16 -23.08 -8.49 -6.71
C ARG A 16 -22.06 -7.40 -7.00
N THR A 17 -22.33 -6.22 -6.49
CA THR A 17 -21.38 -5.11 -6.45
C THR A 17 -20.71 -5.11 -5.07
N MET A 18 -19.37 -5.08 -5.06
CA MET A 18 -18.53 -4.92 -3.87
C MET A 18 -17.96 -3.50 -3.84
N ARG A 19 -18.21 -2.76 -2.79
CA ARG A 19 -17.56 -1.47 -2.52
C ARG A 19 -16.29 -1.75 -1.74
N PHE A 20 -15.15 -1.50 -2.40
CA PHE A 20 -13.83 -1.77 -1.86
C PHE A 20 -13.04 -0.47 -1.75
N ALA A 21 -12.69 -0.08 -0.52
CA ALA A 21 -11.79 1.04 -0.29
C ALA A 21 -10.35 0.54 -0.15
N ILE A 22 -9.43 1.21 -0.82
CA ILE A 22 -8.02 0.82 -0.85
C ILE A 22 -7.13 2.07 -0.83
N ALA A 23 -6.04 2.02 -0.09
CA ALA A 23 -5.04 3.07 -0.13
C ALA A 23 -4.37 3.11 -1.53
N ASP A 24 -4.19 4.32 -2.07
CA ASP A 24 -3.75 4.55 -3.46
C ASP A 24 -2.44 3.83 -3.82
N ASP A 25 -1.50 3.71 -2.89
CA ASP A 25 -0.26 2.96 -3.09
C ASP A 25 -0.49 1.46 -3.29
N LEU A 26 -1.41 0.88 -2.53
CA LEU A 26 -1.79 -0.53 -2.64
C LEU A 26 -2.65 -0.79 -3.88
N GLU A 27 -3.50 0.17 -4.24
CA GLU A 27 -4.35 0.09 -5.44
C GLU A 27 -3.49 -0.07 -6.70
N VAL A 28 -2.48 0.77 -6.88
CA VAL A 28 -1.59 0.72 -8.04
C VAL A 28 -0.96 -0.67 -8.23
N ALA A 29 -0.57 -1.33 -7.14
CA ALA A 29 0.09 -2.63 -7.18
C ALA A 29 -0.91 -3.81 -7.29
N LEU A 30 -2.03 -3.74 -6.57
CA LEU A 30 -2.98 -4.86 -6.43
C LEU A 30 -3.99 -4.93 -7.57
N LEU A 31 -4.56 -3.79 -7.99
CA LEU A 31 -5.75 -3.76 -8.84
C LEU A 31 -5.64 -4.56 -10.13
N PRO A 32 -4.53 -4.54 -10.89
CA PRO A 32 -4.40 -5.34 -12.10
C PRO A 32 -4.54 -6.85 -11.86
N ARG A 33 -4.01 -7.34 -10.73
CA ARG A 33 -4.07 -8.76 -10.34
C ARG A 33 -5.45 -9.15 -9.81
N LEU A 34 -6.04 -8.26 -9.01
CA LEU A 34 -7.37 -8.48 -8.45
C LEU A 34 -8.43 -8.56 -9.56
N LEU A 35 -8.39 -7.64 -10.52
CA LEU A 35 -9.33 -7.66 -11.64
C LEU A 35 -9.21 -8.93 -12.48
N ARG A 36 -7.99 -9.38 -12.78
CA ARG A 36 -7.75 -10.64 -13.47
C ARG A 36 -8.32 -11.83 -12.68
N ALA A 37 -8.01 -11.91 -11.38
CA ALA A 37 -8.51 -12.99 -10.54
C ALA A 37 -10.05 -13.00 -10.43
N LEU A 38 -10.69 -11.82 -10.37
CA LEU A 38 -12.14 -11.71 -10.35
C LEU A 38 -12.77 -12.14 -11.68
N GLN A 39 -12.20 -11.76 -12.82
CA GLN A 39 -12.68 -12.20 -14.12
C GLN A 39 -12.66 -13.72 -14.26
N GLU A 40 -11.64 -14.38 -13.71
CA GLU A 40 -11.49 -15.84 -13.77
C GLU A 40 -12.37 -16.57 -12.74
N LYS A 41 -12.43 -16.06 -11.50
CA LYS A 41 -13.02 -16.78 -10.37
C LYS A 41 -14.42 -16.32 -9.99
N ALA A 42 -14.81 -15.09 -10.30
CA ALA A 42 -16.09 -14.49 -9.93
C ALA A 42 -16.57 -13.46 -10.96
N PRO A 43 -16.87 -13.88 -12.21
CA PRO A 43 -17.12 -12.97 -13.34
C PRO A 43 -18.36 -12.09 -13.17
N GLY A 44 -19.30 -12.45 -12.29
CA GLY A 44 -20.48 -11.67 -11.98
C GLY A 44 -20.26 -10.56 -10.94
N VAL A 45 -19.04 -10.47 -10.35
CA VAL A 45 -18.73 -9.45 -9.36
C VAL A 45 -18.31 -8.14 -10.02
N ARG A 46 -18.88 -7.03 -9.54
CA ARG A 46 -18.49 -5.68 -9.92
C ARG A 46 -17.81 -5.00 -8.74
N LEU A 47 -16.65 -4.38 -8.97
CA LEU A 47 -15.98 -3.56 -7.97
C LEU A 47 -16.34 -2.08 -8.14
N VAL A 48 -16.67 -1.43 -7.03
CA VAL A 48 -16.71 0.02 -6.90
C VAL A 48 -15.57 0.42 -5.97
N MET A 49 -14.52 1.00 -6.56
CA MET A 49 -13.33 1.41 -5.85
C MET A 49 -13.53 2.73 -5.13
N ARG A 50 -12.98 2.85 -3.94
CA ARG A 50 -12.95 4.05 -3.11
C ARG A 50 -11.54 4.28 -2.59
N ASP A 51 -11.18 5.53 -2.40
CA ASP A 51 -9.94 5.89 -1.70
C ASP A 51 -10.06 5.60 -0.20
N ALA A 52 -9.04 4.97 0.38
CA ALA A 52 -8.99 4.66 1.80
C ALA A 52 -8.00 5.58 2.52
N ASP A 53 -8.51 6.56 3.24
CA ASP A 53 -7.74 7.26 4.26
C ASP A 53 -7.62 6.35 5.50
N TYR A 54 -6.40 5.97 5.86
CA TYR A 54 -6.13 5.12 7.02
C TYR A 54 -6.61 5.71 8.36
N HIS A 55 -6.80 7.03 8.46
CA HIS A 55 -7.41 7.68 9.63
C HIS A 55 -8.93 7.54 9.70
N ALA A 56 -9.57 7.09 8.63
CA ALA A 56 -11.02 7.07 8.50
C ALA A 56 -11.61 5.67 8.28
N ILE A 57 -10.84 4.60 8.51
CA ILE A 57 -11.24 3.21 8.22
C ILE A 57 -12.59 2.86 8.88
N ASP A 58 -12.71 3.02 10.20
CA ASP A 58 -13.96 2.73 10.92
C ASP A 58 -15.13 3.54 10.36
N ARG A 59 -14.92 4.83 10.08
CA ARG A 59 -15.95 5.69 9.52
C ARG A 59 -16.41 5.22 8.15
N ILE A 60 -15.47 4.86 7.27
CA ILE A 60 -15.76 4.35 5.91
C ILE A 60 -16.63 3.09 6.01
N LEU A 61 -16.28 2.15 6.90
CA LEU A 61 -17.02 0.91 7.09
C LEU A 61 -18.38 1.13 7.75
N GLN A 62 -18.46 1.93 8.81
CA GLN A 62 -19.69 2.19 9.55
C GLN A 62 -20.74 2.96 8.73
N LEU A 63 -20.31 3.92 7.89
CA LEU A 63 -21.21 4.64 7.00
C LEU A 63 -21.63 3.82 5.76
N GLY A 64 -21.02 2.64 5.54
CA GLY A 64 -21.29 1.82 4.37
C GLY A 64 -20.71 2.39 3.07
N ASP A 65 -19.75 3.31 3.16
CA ASP A 65 -19.02 3.84 2.00
C ASP A 65 -18.22 2.73 1.31
N ALA A 66 -17.71 1.77 2.09
CA ALA A 66 -17.14 0.52 1.62
C ALA A 66 -17.56 -0.66 2.52
N GLU A 67 -17.51 -1.86 1.95
CA GLU A 67 -17.75 -3.14 2.65
C GLU A 67 -16.44 -3.72 3.18
N VAL A 68 -15.34 -3.48 2.46
CA VAL A 68 -13.99 -3.92 2.80
C VAL A 68 -13.02 -2.75 2.58
N VAL A 69 -12.02 -2.64 3.44
CA VAL A 69 -10.94 -1.64 3.37
C VAL A 69 -9.59 -2.36 3.40
N LEU A 70 -8.66 -1.99 2.51
CA LEU A 70 -7.25 -2.39 2.54
C LEU A 70 -6.38 -1.14 2.69
N ALA A 71 -5.69 -1.01 3.81
CA ALA A 71 -4.89 0.18 4.12
C ALA A 71 -3.83 -0.10 5.19
N ALA A 72 -3.04 0.92 5.52
CA ALA A 72 -2.20 0.90 6.72
C ALA A 72 -3.09 0.87 7.97
N LEU A 73 -2.84 -0.12 8.85
CA LEU A 73 -3.48 -0.24 10.16
C LEU A 73 -2.51 0.29 11.20
N MET A 74 -2.72 1.52 11.64
CA MET A 74 -1.87 2.15 12.65
C MET A 74 -2.20 1.62 14.05
N PRO A 75 -1.21 1.29 14.90
CA PRO A 75 -1.44 0.77 16.25
C PRO A 75 -2.30 1.70 17.12
N GLU A 76 -2.21 3.01 16.89
CA GLU A 76 -2.94 4.04 17.61
C GLU A 76 -4.45 4.07 17.27
N LEU A 77 -4.81 3.50 16.11
CA LEU A 77 -6.19 3.37 15.68
C LEU A 77 -6.77 2.08 16.25
N GLN A 78 -7.51 2.22 17.35
CA GLN A 78 -8.29 1.10 17.89
C GLN A 78 -9.51 0.87 16.99
N LEU A 79 -9.32 0.08 15.94
CA LEU A 79 -10.40 -0.28 15.02
C LEU A 79 -11.50 -1.04 15.76
N ARG A 80 -12.75 -0.64 15.54
CA ARG A 80 -13.95 -1.31 16.07
C ARG A 80 -14.44 -2.40 15.13
N GLU A 81 -14.16 -2.25 13.85
CA GLU A 81 -14.52 -3.21 12.82
C GLU A 81 -13.54 -4.39 12.77
N PRO A 82 -13.99 -5.59 12.37
CA PRO A 82 -13.11 -6.74 12.20
C PRO A 82 -11.97 -6.42 11.25
N SER A 83 -10.76 -6.83 11.61
CA SER A 83 -9.59 -6.58 10.80
C SER A 83 -8.54 -7.70 10.93
N HIS A 84 -7.67 -7.80 9.94
CA HIS A 84 -6.55 -8.73 9.92
C HIS A 84 -5.29 -8.03 9.40
N ILE A 85 -4.19 -8.14 10.15
CA ILE A 85 -2.87 -7.66 9.72
C ILE A 85 -2.31 -8.66 8.72
N LEU A 86 -1.91 -8.18 7.54
CA LEU A 86 -1.31 -9.00 6.49
C LEU A 86 0.21 -9.07 6.61
N TYR A 87 0.86 -7.92 6.76
CA TYR A 87 2.31 -7.84 6.92
C TYR A 87 2.74 -6.48 7.46
N GLU A 88 3.98 -6.44 7.95
CA GLU A 88 4.66 -5.22 8.34
C GLU A 88 5.36 -4.58 7.14
N GLU A 89 5.22 -3.27 6.98
CA GLU A 89 5.78 -2.46 5.91
C GLU A 89 6.78 -1.42 6.44
N SER A 90 7.64 -0.92 5.55
CA SER A 90 8.61 0.14 5.82
C SER A 90 8.84 0.99 4.57
N PHE A 91 9.44 2.17 4.72
CA PHE A 91 9.74 3.05 3.60
C PHE A 91 11.12 2.77 2.99
N VAL A 92 11.24 3.08 1.71
CA VAL A 92 12.47 3.14 0.94
C VAL A 92 12.47 4.41 0.08
N ALA A 93 13.64 4.88 -0.35
CA ALA A 93 13.74 5.96 -1.32
C ALA A 93 13.59 5.40 -2.74
N LEU A 94 12.71 6.03 -3.55
CA LEU A 94 12.47 5.72 -4.96
C LEU A 94 12.88 6.93 -5.82
N PHE A 95 13.62 6.69 -6.90
CA PHE A 95 14.15 7.75 -7.78
C PHE A 95 14.50 7.20 -9.17
N ASP A 96 14.76 8.08 -10.13
CA ASP A 96 15.32 7.69 -11.43
C ASP A 96 16.85 7.90 -11.42
N ARG A 97 17.63 6.85 -11.74
CA ARG A 97 19.10 6.93 -11.84
C ARG A 97 19.59 7.86 -12.96
N LYS A 98 18.75 8.17 -13.93
CA LYS A 98 19.08 9.13 -14.99
C LYS A 98 19.00 10.58 -14.51
N GLN A 99 18.22 10.83 -13.45
CA GLN A 99 18.00 12.15 -12.88
C GLN A 99 18.93 12.42 -11.67
N ILE A 100 19.09 11.42 -10.79
CA ILE A 100 20.00 11.49 -9.65
C ILE A 100 20.81 10.20 -9.51
N ALA A 101 22.06 10.31 -9.07
CA ALA A 101 22.97 9.17 -8.90
C ALA A 101 23.59 9.20 -7.50
N PRO A 102 22.83 8.92 -6.44
CA PRO A 102 23.35 8.90 -5.09
C PRO A 102 24.33 7.74 -4.90
N SER A 103 25.16 7.83 -3.84
CA SER A 103 26.03 6.72 -3.43
C SER A 103 25.20 5.46 -3.09
N ALA A 104 25.85 4.30 -3.14
CA ALA A 104 25.25 3.03 -2.75
C ALA A 104 26.10 2.36 -1.65
N PRO A 105 25.62 2.34 -0.39
CA PRO A 105 24.34 2.85 0.11
C PRO A 105 24.25 4.38 0.10
N MET A 106 23.03 4.91 -0.01
CA MET A 106 22.75 6.35 0.04
C MET A 106 23.18 6.91 1.41
N ARG A 107 23.95 8.00 1.40
CA ARG A 107 24.40 8.65 2.64
C ARG A 107 23.37 9.63 3.15
N LEU A 108 23.32 9.86 4.46
CA LEU A 108 22.35 10.76 5.08
C LEU A 108 22.41 12.19 4.51
N ASP A 109 23.60 12.75 4.34
CA ASP A 109 23.74 14.12 3.81
C ASP A 109 23.26 14.23 2.35
N GLU A 110 23.49 13.19 1.53
CA GLU A 110 22.95 13.11 0.15
C GLU A 110 21.43 13.04 0.14
N TYR A 111 20.85 12.18 1.00
CA TYR A 111 19.43 12.05 1.16
C TYR A 111 18.75 13.37 1.56
N LEU A 112 19.34 14.08 2.55
CA LEU A 112 18.81 15.35 3.06
C LEU A 112 18.94 16.49 2.05
N ALA A 113 20.03 16.51 1.26
CA ALA A 113 20.28 17.54 0.25
C ALA A 113 19.42 17.34 -1.01
N THR A 114 19.03 16.11 -1.32
CA THR A 114 18.21 15.80 -2.50
C THR A 114 16.79 16.35 -2.33
N PRO A 115 16.25 17.09 -3.30
CA PRO A 115 14.86 17.51 -3.28
C PRO A 115 13.93 16.31 -3.23
N GLN A 116 12.84 16.42 -2.44
CA GLN A 116 11.94 15.30 -2.19
C GLN A 116 10.48 15.66 -2.47
N LEU A 117 9.76 14.67 -3.00
CA LEU A 117 8.31 14.66 -2.98
C LEU A 117 7.80 13.96 -1.72
N LEU A 118 6.69 14.44 -1.20
CA LEU A 118 5.92 13.76 -0.16
C LEU A 118 4.55 13.38 -0.73
N ILE A 119 4.17 12.13 -0.59
CA ILE A 119 2.79 11.73 -0.87
C ILE A 119 1.95 12.11 0.34
N SER A 120 1.02 13.04 0.14
CA SER A 120 0.16 13.59 1.19
C SER A 120 -1.22 13.89 0.61
N PRO A 121 -2.20 12.98 0.72
CA PRO A 121 -3.56 13.20 0.22
C PRO A 121 -4.25 14.43 0.83
N ARG A 122 -3.83 14.83 2.03
CA ARG A 122 -4.36 16.00 2.75
C ARG A 122 -3.54 17.27 2.57
N GLY A 123 -2.44 17.23 1.80
CA GLY A 123 -1.58 18.39 1.50
C GLY A 123 -0.64 18.80 2.64
N GLU A 124 -0.42 17.93 3.63
CA GLU A 124 0.57 18.16 4.70
C GLU A 124 1.99 18.08 4.11
N ILE A 125 2.90 18.90 4.64
CA ILE A 125 4.33 18.92 4.23
C ILE A 125 5.21 18.07 5.14
N THR A 126 4.62 17.40 6.12
CA THR A 126 5.25 16.47 7.06
C THR A 126 4.55 15.11 6.97
N GLY A 127 5.24 14.02 7.30
CA GLY A 127 4.70 12.67 7.22
C GLY A 127 5.36 11.73 8.23
N MET A 128 5.32 10.44 7.98
CA MET A 128 5.73 9.40 8.91
C MET A 128 7.24 9.33 9.16
N LEU A 129 8.08 9.99 8.36
CA LEU A 129 9.54 9.98 8.52
C LEU A 129 10.06 11.12 9.40
N GLU A 130 9.26 12.14 9.64
CA GLU A 130 9.66 13.32 10.39
C GLU A 130 10.08 13.03 11.83
N PRO A 131 9.41 12.16 12.61
CA PRO A 131 9.86 11.82 13.96
C PRO A 131 11.30 11.30 14.01
N GLN A 132 11.67 10.37 13.13
CA GLN A 132 13.03 9.81 13.07
C GLN A 132 14.08 10.86 12.67
N LEU A 133 13.72 11.76 11.75
CA LEU A 133 14.61 12.84 11.35
C LEU A 133 14.78 13.87 12.47
N GLN A 134 13.72 14.16 13.23
CA GLN A 134 13.78 15.05 14.41
C GLN A 134 14.66 14.47 15.52
N GLU A 135 14.62 13.17 15.78
CA GLU A 135 15.52 12.49 16.73
C GLU A 135 16.99 12.64 16.31
N LEU A 136 17.27 12.69 15.02
CA LEU A 136 18.61 12.95 14.47
C LEU A 136 18.97 14.45 14.43
N GLY A 137 18.06 15.34 14.82
CA GLY A 137 18.23 16.80 14.68
C GLY A 137 18.32 17.26 13.23
N ARG A 138 17.65 16.56 12.31
CA ARG A 138 17.71 16.79 10.87
C ARG A 138 16.33 17.06 10.28
N THR A 139 16.31 17.70 9.11
CA THR A 139 15.13 17.93 8.29
C THR A 139 15.44 17.60 6.85
N ARG A 140 14.47 17.07 6.10
CA ARG A 140 14.61 16.80 4.68
C ARG A 140 14.03 17.94 3.83
N ASN A 141 14.48 18.02 2.59
CA ASN A 141 14.08 19.09 1.65
C ASN A 141 12.82 18.68 0.86
N VAL A 142 11.63 18.79 1.47
CA VAL A 142 10.35 18.55 0.78
C VAL A 142 10.01 19.78 -0.06
N ILE A 143 10.02 19.64 -1.39
CA ILE A 143 9.76 20.74 -2.33
C ILE A 143 8.32 20.77 -2.83
N ALA A 144 7.61 19.64 -2.78
CA ALA A 144 6.22 19.53 -3.19
C ALA A 144 5.53 18.32 -2.55
N THR A 145 4.20 18.34 -2.54
CA THR A 145 3.37 17.21 -2.17
C THR A 145 2.57 16.72 -3.37
N LEU A 146 2.33 15.42 -3.44
CA LEU A 146 1.40 14.78 -4.38
C LEU A 146 0.27 14.11 -3.59
N ALA A 147 -0.93 14.18 -4.14
CA ALA A 147 -2.07 13.52 -3.51
C ALA A 147 -2.08 11.99 -3.75
N ARG A 148 -1.36 11.50 -4.79
CA ARG A 148 -1.46 10.11 -5.26
C ARG A 148 -0.13 9.55 -5.74
N PHE A 149 0.09 8.25 -5.50
CA PHE A 149 1.25 7.51 -5.99
C PHE A 149 1.21 7.28 -7.52
N SER A 150 0.03 7.25 -8.12
CA SER A 150 -0.14 6.95 -9.54
C SER A 150 0.58 7.91 -10.49
N THR A 151 0.78 9.17 -10.10
CA THR A 151 1.52 10.17 -10.89
C THR A 151 3.01 10.20 -10.58
N LEU A 152 3.44 9.59 -9.48
CA LEU A 152 4.82 9.65 -8.99
C LEU A 152 5.86 9.19 -10.03
N PRO A 153 5.70 8.05 -10.74
CA PRO A 153 6.69 7.61 -11.72
C PRO A 153 6.96 8.62 -12.83
N LEU A 154 5.92 9.31 -13.29
CA LEU A 154 6.04 10.33 -14.36
C LEU A 154 6.89 11.51 -13.87
N VAL A 155 6.69 11.94 -12.63
CA VAL A 155 7.46 13.04 -12.05
C VAL A 155 8.91 12.63 -11.82
N LEU A 156 9.18 11.44 -11.28
CA LEU A 156 10.54 10.95 -11.05
C LEU A 156 11.35 10.78 -12.32
N LYS A 157 10.70 10.47 -13.46
CA LYS A 157 11.37 10.33 -14.76
C LYS A 157 11.87 11.65 -15.32
N GLU A 158 11.24 12.77 -14.97
CA GLU A 158 11.48 14.08 -15.58
C GLU A 158 12.21 15.05 -14.63
N THR A 159 12.42 14.68 -13.35
CA THR A 159 12.94 15.61 -12.34
C THR A 159 13.99 14.98 -11.43
N PRO A 160 15.03 15.75 -11.03
CA PRO A 160 16.12 15.26 -10.16
C PRO A 160 15.70 15.24 -8.68
N ILE A 161 14.74 14.40 -8.34
CA ILE A 161 14.12 14.29 -7.02
C ILE A 161 14.01 12.84 -6.58
N LEU A 162 13.76 12.61 -5.29
CA LEU A 162 13.37 11.31 -4.75
C LEU A 162 12.02 11.41 -4.04
N CYS A 163 11.39 10.25 -3.84
CA CYS A 163 10.20 10.11 -3.01
C CYS A 163 10.37 8.91 -2.07
N ASN A 164 9.91 9.04 -0.84
CA ASN A 164 9.87 7.92 0.09
C ASN A 164 8.55 7.17 -0.07
N VAL A 165 8.64 5.88 -0.39
CA VAL A 165 7.51 5.04 -0.80
C VAL A 165 7.52 3.76 0.04
N PRO A 166 6.34 3.21 0.44
CA PRO A 166 6.27 1.88 1.03
C PRO A 166 6.97 0.84 0.17
N SER A 167 7.77 -0.03 0.79
CA SER A 167 8.71 -0.90 0.09
C SER A 167 8.04 -1.80 -0.96
N THR A 168 6.86 -2.36 -0.66
CA THR A 168 6.12 -3.21 -1.61
C THR A 168 5.74 -2.43 -2.87
N THR A 169 5.18 -1.23 -2.70
CA THR A 169 4.78 -0.34 -3.80
C THR A 169 6.00 0.19 -4.55
N ALA A 170 7.09 0.54 -3.84
CA ALA A 170 8.34 0.96 -4.48
C ALA A 170 8.89 -0.10 -5.44
N HIS A 171 8.90 -1.39 -5.02
CA HIS A 171 9.35 -2.48 -5.88
C HIS A 171 8.44 -2.69 -7.10
N PHE A 172 7.12 -2.54 -6.90
CA PHE A 172 6.19 -2.59 -8.03
C PHE A 172 6.47 -1.47 -9.04
N LEU A 173 6.56 -0.23 -8.58
CA LEU A 173 6.83 0.94 -9.44
C LEU A 173 8.20 0.87 -10.12
N ALA A 174 9.24 0.48 -9.37
CA ALA A 174 10.59 0.35 -9.91
C ALA A 174 10.66 -0.63 -11.07
N ASN A 175 9.95 -1.74 -10.97
CA ASN A 175 9.92 -2.76 -12.04
C ASN A 175 9.16 -2.32 -13.30
N HIS A 176 8.09 -1.55 -13.13
CA HIS A 176 7.24 -1.14 -14.26
C HIS A 176 7.76 0.11 -14.96
N PHE A 177 8.49 0.96 -14.23
CA PHE A 177 8.94 2.25 -14.73
C PHE A 177 10.46 2.41 -14.78
N ASP A 178 11.24 1.31 -14.60
CA ASP A 178 12.70 1.36 -14.59
C ASP A 178 13.23 2.45 -13.64
N LEU A 179 12.77 2.40 -12.37
CA LEU A 179 13.20 3.28 -11.30
C LEU A 179 14.16 2.54 -10.35
N ALA A 180 14.93 3.28 -9.59
CA ALA A 180 15.86 2.77 -8.61
C ALA A 180 15.31 2.89 -7.19
N ILE A 181 15.71 1.94 -6.35
CA ILE A 181 15.38 1.91 -4.92
C ILE A 181 16.66 1.99 -4.12
N SER A 182 16.65 2.76 -3.04
CA SER A 182 17.68 2.74 -1.99
C SER A 182 17.02 2.56 -0.62
N ALA A 183 17.70 1.83 0.27
CA ALA A 183 17.35 1.90 1.69
C ALA A 183 17.49 3.33 2.19
N LEU A 184 16.69 3.71 3.19
CA LEU A 184 16.86 4.99 3.88
C LEU A 184 18.16 4.95 4.70
N PRO A 185 18.90 6.07 4.80
CA PRO A 185 20.14 6.15 5.59
C PRO A 185 19.91 6.32 7.10
N PHE A 186 18.74 5.93 7.57
CA PHE A 186 18.30 5.89 8.97
C PHE A 186 17.21 4.83 9.14
N ASP A 187 16.86 4.50 10.37
CA ASP A 187 15.84 3.50 10.65
C ASP A 187 14.46 3.96 10.16
N SER A 188 13.92 3.20 9.20
CA SER A 188 12.59 3.47 8.65
C SER A 188 11.52 3.10 9.67
N PRO A 189 10.51 3.95 9.91
CA PRO A 189 9.37 3.57 10.71
C PRO A 189 8.66 2.37 10.07
N ARG A 190 8.11 1.52 10.94
CA ARG A 190 7.36 0.33 10.53
C ARG A 190 5.90 0.53 10.82
N PHE A 191 5.06 -0.01 9.95
CA PHE A 191 3.62 0.04 10.07
C PHE A 191 3.00 -1.21 9.47
N ASN A 192 1.78 -1.54 9.87
CA ASN A 192 1.09 -2.72 9.39
C ASN A 192 0.22 -2.40 8.19
N ILE A 193 0.26 -3.26 7.18
CA ILE A 193 -0.76 -3.32 6.14
C ILE A 193 -1.77 -4.38 6.55
N GLY A 194 -3.05 -4.03 6.46
CA GLY A 194 -4.11 -4.95 6.83
C GLY A 194 -5.41 -4.70 6.09
N ILE A 195 -6.32 -5.63 6.25
CA ILE A 195 -7.65 -5.63 5.67
C ILE A 195 -8.68 -5.58 6.79
N ALA A 196 -9.69 -4.73 6.63
CA ALA A 196 -10.82 -4.59 7.55
C ALA A 196 -12.14 -4.69 6.79
N TRP A 197 -13.21 -5.10 7.45
CA TRP A 197 -14.53 -5.25 6.83
C TRP A 197 -15.66 -4.93 7.81
N GLN A 198 -16.84 -4.64 7.27
CA GLN A 198 -18.01 -4.36 8.10
C GLN A 198 -18.36 -5.57 8.99
N HIS A 199 -18.59 -5.33 10.27
CA HIS A 199 -18.93 -6.39 11.25
C HIS A 199 -20.15 -7.22 10.81
N VAL A 200 -21.16 -6.57 10.23
CA VAL A 200 -22.38 -7.24 9.74
C VAL A 200 -22.11 -8.27 8.64
N LEU A 201 -20.98 -8.16 7.93
CA LEU A 201 -20.54 -9.05 6.87
C LEU A 201 -19.56 -10.14 7.36
N ASN A 202 -19.30 -10.22 8.66
CA ASN A 202 -18.32 -11.15 9.20
C ASN A 202 -18.61 -12.63 8.90
N GLN A 203 -19.89 -12.98 8.72
CA GLN A 203 -20.34 -14.33 8.36
C GLN A 203 -20.71 -14.47 6.87
N ASP A 204 -20.65 -13.39 6.07
CA ASP A 204 -20.96 -13.45 4.65
C ASP A 204 -19.89 -14.27 3.90
N PRO A 205 -20.25 -15.41 3.24
CA PRO A 205 -19.28 -16.26 2.57
C PRO A 205 -18.49 -15.54 1.46
N PHE A 206 -19.16 -14.62 0.76
CA PHE A 206 -18.49 -13.84 -0.28
C PHE A 206 -17.44 -12.87 0.30
N THR A 207 -17.76 -12.18 1.38
CA THR A 207 -16.82 -11.26 2.04
C THR A 207 -15.59 -12.02 2.56
N ARG A 208 -15.77 -13.20 3.15
CA ARG A 208 -14.67 -14.07 3.57
C ARG A 208 -13.80 -14.50 2.39
N TRP A 209 -14.42 -14.95 1.30
CA TRP A 209 -13.69 -15.32 0.10
C TRP A 209 -12.94 -14.14 -0.51
N PHE A 210 -13.58 -12.97 -0.61
CA PHE A 210 -12.99 -11.77 -1.18
C PHE A 210 -11.80 -11.27 -0.35
N THR A 211 -11.94 -11.20 0.97
CA THR A 211 -10.85 -10.81 1.88
C THR A 211 -9.69 -11.80 1.83
N SER A 212 -9.95 -13.11 1.72
CA SER A 212 -8.92 -14.13 1.51
C SER A 212 -8.20 -13.94 0.18
N LEU A 213 -8.92 -13.72 -0.92
CA LEU A 213 -8.33 -13.48 -2.24
C LEU A 213 -7.43 -12.23 -2.24
N VAL A 214 -7.90 -11.12 -1.67
CA VAL A 214 -7.11 -9.88 -1.53
C VAL A 214 -5.85 -10.14 -0.71
N SER A 215 -5.98 -10.85 0.41
CA SER A 215 -4.85 -11.19 1.29
C SER A 215 -3.80 -12.05 0.57
N GLU A 216 -4.21 -13.09 -0.15
CA GLU A 216 -3.32 -13.93 -0.95
C GLU A 216 -2.55 -13.12 -1.99
N LEU A 217 -3.24 -12.27 -2.75
CA LEU A 217 -2.62 -11.43 -3.77
C LEU A 217 -1.63 -10.42 -3.18
N MET A 218 -1.96 -9.81 -2.04
CA MET A 218 -1.05 -8.91 -1.32
C MET A 218 0.19 -9.62 -0.81
N MET A 219 0.04 -10.82 -0.26
CA MET A 219 1.18 -11.64 0.20
C MET A 219 2.09 -12.04 -0.97
N LEU A 220 1.55 -12.37 -2.13
CA LEU A 220 2.33 -12.64 -3.34
C LEU A 220 3.13 -11.40 -3.77
N LEU A 221 2.52 -10.21 -3.80
CA LEU A 221 3.20 -8.95 -4.09
C LEU A 221 4.34 -8.69 -3.10
N ARG A 222 4.09 -8.93 -1.80
CA ARG A 222 5.08 -8.78 -0.75
C ARG A 222 6.27 -9.73 -0.93
N HIS A 223 6.03 -11.00 -1.22
CA HIS A 223 7.09 -11.99 -1.46
C HIS A 223 7.94 -11.64 -2.69
N GLU A 224 7.34 -11.22 -3.78
CA GLU A 224 8.07 -10.77 -4.96
C GLU A 224 8.97 -9.56 -4.66
N SER A 225 8.50 -8.62 -3.83
CA SER A 225 9.30 -7.48 -3.41
C SER A 225 10.50 -7.88 -2.56
N GLN A 226 10.37 -8.88 -1.69
CA GLN A 226 11.43 -9.36 -0.80
C GLN A 226 12.47 -10.22 -1.53
N GLY A 227 12.06 -11.12 -2.42
CA GLY A 227 12.95 -11.96 -3.21
C GLY A 227 13.91 -11.14 -4.08
N ARG A 228 13.50 -9.96 -4.51
CA ARG A 228 14.32 -9.03 -5.29
C ARG A 228 15.29 -8.21 -4.44
N LYS A 229 14.94 -7.90 -3.17
CA LYS A 229 15.89 -7.30 -2.21
C LYS A 229 17.13 -8.19 -2.06
N ALA A 230 16.94 -9.50 -1.90
CA ALA A 230 18.04 -10.46 -1.77
C ALA A 230 18.94 -10.50 -3.02
N SER A 231 18.34 -10.43 -4.21
CA SER A 231 19.10 -10.45 -5.48
C SER A 231 19.82 -9.13 -5.79
N ALA A 232 19.33 -8.00 -5.32
CA ALA A 232 19.97 -6.68 -5.51
C ALA A 232 21.12 -6.43 -4.55
N GLN A 233 21.10 -7.03 -3.36
CA GLN A 233 22.20 -6.96 -2.36
C GLN A 233 23.35 -7.93 -2.66
N ALA A 234 23.14 -8.92 -3.54
CA ALA A 234 24.12 -9.92 -3.93
C ALA A 234 24.92 -9.52 -5.21
N ARG A 235 24.68 -8.34 -5.77
CA ARG A 235 25.40 -7.76 -6.92
C ARG A 235 26.13 -6.49 -6.52
#